data_d9f6f47199d765dba023fe111ba250e6
#
_entry.id   d9f6f47199d765dba023fe111ba250e6
#
_cell.length_a   1.000
_cell.length_b   1.000
_cell.length_c   1.000
_cell.angle_alpha   90.00
_cell.angle_beta   90.00
_cell.angle_gamma   90.00
#
_symmetry.space_group_name_H-M   'P 1'
#
loop_
_entity.id
_entity.type
_entity.pdbx_description
1 polymer ?
#
loop_
_entity_poly.entity_id
_entity_poly.type
_entity_poly.pdbx_seq_one_letter_code
_entity_poly.pdbx_strand_id
1 'polypeptide(L)'
;MSYEKIDIKQGIKLHKINTEKFKTNLLAVFLTTKLNRQNVTKNALISSILRRGTKNMPTSEQISKTLEQMYGASFDCGLDKTGDNQVLKFYIETINDNFLPSNSENLLKESLEKILDIVFNPYIENDGFKEEYVEQEKNNIKQIIEGKIDNKAQYALDRCIEEMYKNEDFGLYKFGYIEDLEKINAKDLYNYYKELINTCKIDIFVSGMLDNNVEQLVKENTCINNLNEREASYTKLNICPKEEKRKM
;
A
#
# COMPACT_ATOMS: atom_id res chain seq x y z
N MET A 1 7.86 20.75 13.72
CA MET A 1 7.82 19.46 13.00
C MET A 1 8.90 18.57 13.55
N SER A 2 8.54 17.37 14.03
CA SER A 2 9.48 16.35 14.49
C SER A 2 9.20 15.03 13.74
N TYR A 3 10.24 14.24 13.55
CA TYR A 3 10.16 12.91 12.96
C TYR A 3 10.78 11.89 13.90
N GLU A 4 10.05 10.80 14.11
CA GLU A 4 10.49 9.68 14.94
C GLU A 4 10.23 8.38 14.20
N LYS A 5 11.20 7.46 14.24
CA LYS A 5 11.10 6.13 13.65
C LYS A 5 11.23 5.08 14.72
N ILE A 6 10.24 4.20 14.82
CA ILE A 6 10.10 3.20 15.88
C ILE A 6 10.02 1.81 15.23
N ASP A 7 10.82 0.87 15.69
CA ASP A 7 10.72 -0.52 15.31
C ASP A 7 9.60 -1.18 16.14
N ILE A 8 8.49 -1.55 15.49
CA ILE A 8 7.36 -2.24 16.14
C ILE A 8 7.66 -3.73 16.27
N LYS A 9 8.07 -4.37 15.17
CA LYS A 9 8.56 -5.74 15.06
C LYS A 9 9.64 -5.77 13.98
N GLN A 10 10.41 -6.84 13.91
CA GLN A 10 11.35 -7.03 12.80
C GLN A 10 10.57 -6.99 11.47
N GLY A 11 10.96 -6.10 10.55
CA GLY A 11 10.29 -5.88 9.27
C GLY A 11 9.07 -4.96 9.30
N ILE A 12 8.64 -4.45 10.48
CA ILE A 12 7.52 -3.53 10.65
C ILE A 12 7.96 -2.28 11.39
N LYS A 13 7.79 -1.10 10.79
CA LYS A 13 8.22 0.18 11.35
C LYS A 13 7.10 1.18 11.39
N LEU A 14 7.08 1.97 12.47
CA LEU A 14 6.21 3.14 12.61
C LEU A 14 7.04 4.40 12.39
N HIS A 15 6.51 5.31 11.59
CA HIS A 15 7.06 6.63 11.31
C HIS A 15 6.07 7.69 11.80
N LYS A 16 6.43 8.39 12.86
CA LYS A 16 5.65 9.49 13.43
C LYS A 16 6.17 10.82 12.90
N ILE A 17 5.30 11.63 12.33
CA ILE A 17 5.60 12.97 11.82
C ILE A 17 4.68 13.94 12.53
N ASN A 18 5.13 14.52 13.64
CA ASN A 18 4.34 15.48 14.38
C ASN A 18 4.46 16.88 13.76
N THR A 19 3.32 17.47 13.37
CA THR A 19 3.26 18.78 12.72
C THR A 19 1.91 19.46 12.97
N GLU A 20 1.92 20.74 13.24
CA GLU A 20 0.72 21.58 13.43
C GLU A 20 0.33 22.34 12.14
N LYS A 21 1.01 22.07 11.01
CA LYS A 21 0.77 22.80 9.75
C LYS A 21 -0.58 22.49 9.11
N PHE A 22 -1.17 21.34 9.41
CA PHE A 22 -2.39 20.84 8.79
C PHE A 22 -3.45 20.58 9.85
N LYS A 23 -4.70 20.77 9.48
CA LYS A 23 -5.87 20.44 10.32
C LYS A 23 -6.29 18.97 10.19
N THR A 24 -5.58 18.21 9.38
CA THR A 24 -5.86 16.81 9.12
C THR A 24 -4.73 15.92 9.65
N ASN A 25 -5.06 14.68 9.96
CA ASN A 25 -4.12 13.60 10.18
C ASN A 25 -4.07 12.72 8.93
N LEU A 26 -2.87 12.36 8.50
CA LEU A 26 -2.63 11.43 7.41
C LEU A 26 -2.00 10.15 7.96
N LEU A 27 -2.64 9.03 7.72
CA LEU A 27 -2.13 7.71 8.01
C LEU A 27 -1.82 7.00 6.69
N ALA A 28 -0.68 6.32 6.62
CA ALA A 28 -0.34 5.53 5.45
C ALA A 28 0.28 4.19 5.83
N VAL A 29 0.01 3.17 5.04
CA VAL A 29 0.65 1.86 5.14
C VAL A 29 1.30 1.54 3.80
N PHE A 30 2.62 1.29 3.82
CA PHE A 30 3.39 0.93 2.64
C PHE A 30 3.88 -0.51 2.79
N LEU A 31 3.54 -1.33 1.81
CA LEU A 31 4.04 -2.68 1.66
C LEU A 31 5.10 -2.67 0.56
N THR A 32 6.37 -2.79 0.95
CA THR A 32 7.51 -2.77 0.03
C THR A 32 8.01 -4.18 -0.19
N THR A 33 8.07 -4.61 -1.44
CA THR A 33 8.59 -5.92 -1.85
C THR A 33 9.51 -5.78 -3.07
N LYS A 34 10.38 -6.77 -3.29
CA LYS A 34 11.24 -6.79 -4.47
C LYS A 34 10.39 -6.84 -5.75
N LEU A 35 10.71 -5.96 -6.70
CA LEU A 35 10.12 -5.99 -8.02
C LEU A 35 10.63 -7.22 -8.79
N ASN A 36 9.75 -8.01 -9.34
CA ASN A 36 10.10 -9.14 -10.22
C ASN A 36 8.94 -9.46 -11.17
N ARG A 37 9.27 -10.13 -12.28
CA ARG A 37 8.31 -10.45 -13.36
C ARG A 37 7.18 -11.37 -12.91
N GLN A 38 7.41 -12.25 -11.93
CA GLN A 38 6.43 -13.24 -11.47
C GLN A 38 5.34 -12.62 -10.59
N ASN A 39 5.68 -11.54 -9.87
CA ASN A 39 4.82 -10.97 -8.83
C ASN A 39 4.27 -9.59 -9.16
N VAL A 40 4.86 -8.86 -10.12
CA VAL A 40 4.48 -7.48 -10.46
C VAL A 40 2.98 -7.32 -10.72
N THR A 41 2.38 -8.24 -11.48
CA THR A 41 0.94 -8.23 -11.82
C THR A 41 0.07 -8.61 -10.64
N LYS A 42 0.50 -9.57 -9.82
CA LYS A 42 -0.20 -9.96 -8.58
C LYS A 42 -0.25 -8.82 -7.57
N ASN A 43 0.87 -8.10 -7.40
CA ASN A 43 0.94 -6.94 -6.52
C ASN A 43 0.00 -5.81 -6.97
N ALA A 44 -0.10 -5.59 -8.28
CA ALA A 44 -1.05 -4.62 -8.84
C ALA A 44 -2.50 -5.00 -8.51
N LEU A 45 -2.87 -6.28 -8.70
CA LEU A 45 -4.19 -6.79 -8.32
C LEU A 45 -4.46 -6.66 -6.82
N ILE A 46 -3.50 -7.05 -5.96
CA ILE A 46 -3.67 -6.96 -4.51
C ILE A 46 -3.93 -5.51 -4.09
N SER A 47 -3.18 -4.53 -4.61
CA SER A 47 -3.39 -3.13 -4.26
C SER A 47 -4.82 -2.64 -4.56
N SER A 48 -5.43 -3.18 -5.62
CA SER A 48 -6.80 -2.84 -6.02
C SER A 48 -7.87 -3.64 -5.28
N ILE A 49 -7.62 -4.92 -5.01
CA ILE A 49 -8.61 -5.81 -4.37
C ILE A 49 -8.82 -5.45 -2.90
N LEU A 50 -7.77 -5.06 -2.17
CA LEU A 50 -7.87 -4.73 -0.75
C LEU A 50 -8.85 -3.57 -0.46
N ARG A 51 -9.09 -2.68 -1.41
CA ARG A 51 -10.10 -1.61 -1.31
C ARG A 51 -11.54 -2.07 -1.51
N ARG A 52 -11.78 -3.31 -1.95
CA ARG A 52 -13.11 -3.82 -2.27
C ARG A 52 -13.92 -4.24 -1.06
N GLY A 53 -13.24 -4.66 0.00
CA GLY A 53 -13.89 -5.05 1.24
C GLY A 53 -12.94 -5.67 2.24
N THR A 54 -13.34 -5.59 3.50
CA THR A 54 -12.68 -6.24 4.63
C THR A 54 -13.61 -7.28 5.25
N LYS A 55 -13.10 -8.09 6.15
CA LYS A 55 -13.92 -9.02 6.94
C LYS A 55 -15.03 -8.29 7.70
N ASN A 56 -14.75 -7.05 8.16
CA ASN A 56 -15.70 -6.23 8.94
C ASN A 56 -16.60 -5.35 8.06
N MET A 57 -16.13 -5.03 6.85
CA MET A 57 -16.82 -4.20 5.85
C MET A 57 -16.74 -4.92 4.49
N PRO A 58 -17.60 -5.94 4.23
CA PRO A 58 -17.48 -6.81 3.05
C PRO A 58 -17.60 -6.15 1.68
N THR A 59 -18.10 -4.91 1.61
CA THR A 59 -18.28 -4.19 0.34
C THR A 59 -17.61 -2.81 0.36
N SER A 60 -17.26 -2.31 -0.82
CA SER A 60 -16.72 -0.95 -0.99
C SER A 60 -17.72 0.13 -0.57
N GLU A 61 -19.03 -0.12 -0.70
CA GLU A 61 -20.08 0.77 -0.22
C GLU A 61 -20.02 0.91 1.32
N GLN A 62 -19.84 -0.18 2.05
CA GLN A 62 -19.70 -0.15 3.51
C GLN A 62 -18.43 0.60 3.94
N ILE A 63 -17.32 0.42 3.21
CA ILE A 63 -16.10 1.21 3.44
C ILE A 63 -16.40 2.70 3.24
N SER A 64 -17.00 3.08 2.10
CA SER A 64 -17.33 4.47 1.80
C SER A 64 -18.27 5.08 2.86
N LYS A 65 -19.33 4.34 3.27
CA LYS A 65 -20.25 4.80 4.31
C LYS A 65 -19.55 5.01 5.66
N THR A 66 -18.62 4.11 6.02
CA THR A 66 -17.83 4.27 7.25
C THR A 66 -16.95 5.52 7.18
N LEU A 67 -16.29 5.76 6.04
CA LEU A 67 -15.46 6.96 5.84
C LEU A 67 -16.30 8.26 5.87
N GLU A 68 -17.52 8.25 5.33
CA GLU A 68 -18.46 9.36 5.44
C GLU A 68 -18.83 9.65 6.90
N GLN A 69 -19.09 8.61 7.70
CA GLN A 69 -19.38 8.72 9.12
C GLN A 69 -18.17 9.25 9.93
N MET A 70 -16.96 9.02 9.43
CA MET A 70 -15.72 9.57 9.98
C MET A 70 -15.45 11.02 9.50
N TYR A 71 -16.49 11.84 9.44
CA TYR A 71 -16.44 13.25 9.00
C TYR A 71 -15.91 13.43 7.56
N GLY A 72 -16.24 12.49 6.68
CA GLY A 72 -15.80 12.54 5.29
C GLY A 72 -14.31 12.21 5.13
N ALA A 73 -13.80 11.27 5.91
CA ALA A 73 -12.46 10.74 5.75
C ALA A 73 -12.23 10.27 4.30
N SER A 74 -11.06 10.55 3.76
CA SER A 74 -10.68 10.06 2.43
C SER A 74 -9.81 8.81 2.56
N PHE A 75 -10.03 7.84 1.67
CA PHE A 75 -9.18 6.67 1.51
C PHE A 75 -8.69 6.59 0.07
N ASP A 76 -7.40 6.35 -0.10
CA ASP A 76 -6.79 6.11 -1.41
C ASP A 76 -5.80 4.95 -1.34
N CYS A 77 -5.60 4.29 -2.48
CA CYS A 77 -4.58 3.26 -2.63
C CYS A 77 -3.86 3.43 -3.96
N GLY A 78 -2.58 3.11 -3.95
CA GLY A 78 -1.73 3.28 -5.12
C GLY A 78 -0.64 2.23 -5.19
N LEU A 79 0.01 2.21 -6.34
CA LEU A 79 1.12 1.32 -6.64
C LEU A 79 2.25 2.13 -7.27
N ASP A 80 3.44 2.02 -6.68
CA ASP A 80 4.64 2.67 -7.21
C ASP A 80 5.80 1.71 -7.38
N LYS A 81 6.77 2.17 -8.15
CA LYS A 81 8.06 1.53 -8.36
C LYS A 81 9.16 2.44 -7.82
N THR A 82 9.97 1.93 -6.90
CA THR A 82 11.08 2.69 -6.29
C THR A 82 12.36 1.86 -6.38
N GLY A 83 13.21 2.20 -7.34
CA GLY A 83 14.34 1.33 -7.71
C GLY A 83 13.83 -0.07 -8.06
N ASP A 84 14.48 -1.11 -7.57
CA ASP A 84 14.11 -2.51 -7.80
C ASP A 84 13.02 -2.99 -6.82
N ASN A 85 12.22 -2.08 -6.29
CA ASN A 85 11.10 -2.42 -5.41
C ASN A 85 9.78 -1.95 -5.98
N GLN A 86 8.73 -2.72 -5.69
CA GLN A 86 7.35 -2.33 -5.87
C GLN A 86 6.74 -2.00 -4.52
N VAL A 87 6.00 -0.90 -4.44
CA VAL A 87 5.43 -0.38 -3.19
C VAL A 87 3.92 -0.24 -3.35
N LEU A 88 3.18 -1.04 -2.58
CA LEU A 88 1.74 -0.90 -2.44
C LEU A 88 1.50 0.13 -1.35
N LYS A 89 0.72 1.16 -1.64
CA LYS A 89 0.48 2.31 -0.77
C LYS A 89 -1.00 2.42 -0.45
N PHE A 90 -1.31 2.63 0.82
CA PHE A 90 -2.67 2.85 1.30
C PHE A 90 -2.67 4.08 2.19
N TYR A 91 -3.66 4.96 2.05
CA TYR A 91 -3.75 6.23 2.75
C TYR A 91 -5.15 6.43 3.32
N ILE A 92 -5.23 6.92 4.56
CA ILE A 92 -6.44 7.53 5.11
C ILE A 92 -6.10 8.94 5.60
N GLU A 93 -6.89 9.92 5.19
CA GLU A 93 -6.80 11.28 5.70
C GLU A 93 -8.11 11.63 6.41
N THR A 94 -8.00 12.14 7.64
CA THR A 94 -9.11 12.55 8.49
C THR A 94 -8.86 13.92 9.09
N ILE A 95 -9.93 14.61 9.48
CA ILE A 95 -9.80 15.82 10.32
C ILE A 95 -9.16 15.43 11.66
N ASN A 96 -8.34 16.30 12.22
CA ASN A 96 -7.77 16.08 13.56
C ASN A 96 -8.82 16.30 14.65
N ASP A 97 -8.81 15.47 15.68
CA ASP A 97 -9.79 15.46 16.79
C ASP A 97 -9.95 16.82 17.47
N ASN A 98 -8.89 17.65 17.51
CA ASN A 98 -8.91 19.01 18.08
C ASN A 98 -9.86 19.98 17.35
N PHE A 99 -10.29 19.65 16.14
CA PHE A 99 -11.21 20.47 15.34
C PHE A 99 -12.63 19.95 15.31
N LEU A 100 -12.93 18.90 16.08
CA LEU A 100 -14.27 18.33 16.20
C LEU A 100 -15.11 19.07 17.24
N PRO A 101 -16.45 19.11 17.07
CA PRO A 101 -17.35 19.77 18.00
C PRO A 101 -17.42 19.14 19.39
N SER A 102 -17.06 17.87 19.52
CA SER A 102 -17.07 17.10 20.76
C SER A 102 -15.76 16.36 20.95
N ASN A 103 -15.17 16.45 22.14
CA ASN A 103 -13.91 15.77 22.50
C ASN A 103 -14.09 14.25 22.76
N SER A 104 -15.18 13.63 22.33
CA SER A 104 -15.52 12.25 22.66
C SER A 104 -15.08 11.22 21.59
N GLU A 105 -14.69 11.67 20.44
CA GLU A 105 -14.31 10.80 19.31
C GLU A 105 -12.79 10.78 19.16
N ASN A 106 -12.22 9.58 18.93
CA ASN A 106 -10.80 9.41 18.65
C ASN A 106 -10.67 8.95 17.19
N LEU A 107 -10.82 9.91 16.26
CA LEU A 107 -10.73 9.66 14.83
C LEU A 107 -9.36 9.13 14.40
N LEU A 108 -8.30 9.57 15.07
CA LEU A 108 -6.96 9.06 14.79
C LEU A 108 -6.89 7.55 15.05
N LYS A 109 -7.42 7.09 16.19
CA LYS A 109 -7.48 5.66 16.53
C LYS A 109 -8.38 4.91 15.54
N GLU A 110 -9.56 5.43 15.26
CA GLU A 110 -10.50 4.81 14.32
C GLU A 110 -9.90 4.71 12.92
N SER A 111 -9.25 5.76 12.43
CA SER A 111 -8.56 5.76 11.13
C SER A 111 -7.45 4.72 11.07
N LEU A 112 -6.68 4.56 12.15
CA LEU A 112 -5.66 3.55 12.26
C LEU A 112 -6.26 2.13 12.20
N GLU A 113 -7.34 1.89 12.93
CA GLU A 113 -8.05 0.61 12.90
C GLU A 113 -8.59 0.31 11.49
N LYS A 114 -9.18 1.30 10.81
CA LYS A 114 -9.74 1.09 9.46
C LYS A 114 -8.68 0.83 8.41
N ILE A 115 -7.58 1.60 8.39
CA ILE A 115 -6.52 1.36 7.39
C ILE A 115 -5.84 0.00 7.62
N LEU A 116 -5.62 -0.41 8.87
CA LEU A 116 -5.04 -1.70 9.18
C LEU A 116 -6.02 -2.85 8.87
N ASP A 117 -7.33 -2.66 9.09
CA ASP A 117 -8.36 -3.64 8.70
C ASP A 117 -8.40 -3.82 7.17
N ILE A 118 -8.35 -2.72 6.40
CA ILE A 118 -8.33 -2.77 4.93
C ILE A 118 -7.10 -3.51 4.42
N VAL A 119 -5.92 -3.25 4.99
CA VAL A 119 -4.67 -3.81 4.48
C VAL A 119 -4.45 -5.26 4.93
N PHE A 120 -4.82 -5.61 6.17
CA PHE A 120 -4.46 -6.90 6.78
C PHE A 120 -5.61 -7.85 7.06
N ASN A 121 -6.85 -7.42 6.83
CA ASN A 121 -8.03 -8.24 7.10
C ASN A 121 -9.02 -8.22 5.92
N PRO A 122 -8.57 -8.59 4.69
CA PRO A 122 -9.40 -8.50 3.50
C PRO A 122 -10.62 -9.43 3.58
N TYR A 123 -11.67 -9.08 2.81
CA TYR A 123 -12.81 -9.96 2.62
C TYR A 123 -12.42 -11.19 1.82
N ILE A 124 -12.69 -12.37 2.37
CA ILE A 124 -12.42 -13.67 1.76
C ILE A 124 -13.69 -14.50 1.64
N GLU A 125 -13.77 -15.31 0.59
CA GLU A 125 -14.85 -16.23 0.30
C GLU A 125 -14.26 -17.53 -0.27
N ASN A 126 -14.72 -18.69 0.18
CA ASN A 126 -14.27 -20.01 -0.30
C ASN A 126 -12.73 -20.19 -0.30
N ASP A 127 -12.07 -19.79 0.81
CA ASP A 127 -10.61 -19.86 0.99
C ASP A 127 -9.78 -18.98 0.01
N GLY A 128 -10.39 -17.98 -0.61
CA GLY A 128 -9.77 -17.06 -1.54
C GLY A 128 -10.33 -15.65 -1.44
N PHE A 129 -9.85 -14.73 -2.26
CA PHE A 129 -10.55 -13.48 -2.50
C PHE A 129 -11.89 -13.76 -3.19
N LYS A 130 -12.88 -12.86 -3.04
CA LYS A 130 -14.14 -13.00 -3.77
C LYS A 130 -13.87 -12.95 -5.28
N GLU A 131 -14.27 -14.00 -6.00
CA GLU A 131 -13.94 -14.16 -7.43
C GLU A 131 -14.46 -13.01 -8.29
N GLU A 132 -15.67 -12.53 -8.01
CA GLU A 132 -16.25 -11.37 -8.68
C GLU A 132 -15.36 -10.11 -8.56
N TYR A 133 -14.78 -9.87 -7.37
CA TYR A 133 -13.89 -8.73 -7.15
C TYR A 133 -12.58 -8.89 -7.92
N VAL A 134 -12.04 -10.11 -7.96
CA VAL A 134 -10.81 -10.41 -8.72
C VAL A 134 -11.03 -10.14 -10.20
N GLU A 135 -12.12 -10.63 -10.78
CA GLU A 135 -12.42 -10.43 -12.20
C GLU A 135 -12.70 -8.95 -12.56
N GLN A 136 -13.38 -8.23 -11.68
CA GLN A 136 -13.56 -6.78 -11.87
C GLN A 136 -12.23 -6.03 -11.86
N GLU A 137 -11.33 -6.33 -10.91
CA GLU A 137 -10.03 -5.66 -10.84
C GLU A 137 -9.08 -6.09 -11.96
N LYS A 138 -9.14 -7.32 -12.43
CA LYS A 138 -8.43 -7.74 -13.65
C LYS A 138 -8.82 -6.87 -14.85
N ASN A 139 -10.13 -6.66 -15.04
CA ASN A 139 -10.62 -5.80 -16.11
C ASN A 139 -10.18 -4.34 -15.95
N ASN A 140 -10.20 -3.81 -14.72
CA ASN A 140 -9.73 -2.46 -14.44
C ASN A 140 -8.23 -2.31 -14.75
N ILE A 141 -7.40 -3.24 -14.31
CA ILE A 141 -5.96 -3.21 -14.57
C ILE A 141 -5.66 -3.40 -16.06
N LYS A 142 -6.41 -4.27 -16.75
CA LYS A 142 -6.32 -4.41 -18.20
C LYS A 142 -6.56 -3.08 -18.91
N GLN A 143 -7.63 -2.35 -18.53
CA GLN A 143 -7.90 -1.03 -19.06
C GLN A 143 -6.78 -0.02 -18.79
N ILE A 144 -6.17 -0.06 -17.59
CA ILE A 144 -5.02 0.80 -17.26
C ILE A 144 -3.82 0.46 -18.15
N ILE A 145 -3.53 -0.82 -18.38
CA ILE A 145 -2.42 -1.26 -19.23
C ILE A 145 -2.67 -0.87 -20.70
N GLU A 146 -3.86 -1.09 -21.21
CA GLU A 146 -4.23 -0.74 -22.59
C GLU A 146 -4.28 0.78 -22.79
N GLY A 147 -4.82 1.53 -21.81
CA GLY A 147 -4.97 2.98 -21.86
C GLY A 147 -3.66 3.76 -21.65
N LYS A 148 -2.54 3.10 -21.29
CA LYS A 148 -1.26 3.82 -21.07
C LYS A 148 -0.79 4.61 -22.29
N ILE A 149 -1.18 4.20 -23.51
CA ILE A 149 -0.84 4.88 -24.77
C ILE A 149 -1.54 6.24 -24.93
N ASP A 150 -2.60 6.51 -24.20
CA ASP A 150 -3.37 7.76 -24.31
C ASP A 150 -2.57 8.95 -23.74
N ASN A 151 -1.76 8.73 -22.70
CA ASN A 151 -0.81 9.71 -22.21
C ASN A 151 0.54 9.55 -22.93
N LYS A 152 0.71 10.22 -24.06
CA LYS A 152 1.88 10.08 -24.95
C LYS A 152 3.20 10.37 -24.25
N ALA A 153 3.26 11.38 -23.37
CA ALA A 153 4.49 11.74 -22.66
C ALA A 153 4.90 10.65 -21.66
N GLN A 154 3.94 10.17 -20.83
CA GLN A 154 4.18 9.09 -19.89
C GLN A 154 4.51 7.78 -20.62
N TYR A 155 3.79 7.49 -21.72
CA TYR A 155 4.05 6.32 -22.53
C TYR A 155 5.48 6.30 -23.11
N ALA A 156 5.95 7.45 -23.64
CA ALA A 156 7.30 7.57 -24.15
C ALA A 156 8.35 7.34 -23.05
N LEU A 157 8.11 7.87 -21.84
CA LEU A 157 8.97 7.66 -20.68
C LEU A 157 9.00 6.18 -20.27
N ASP A 158 7.82 5.56 -20.16
CA ASP A 158 7.70 4.14 -19.79
C ASP A 158 8.44 3.24 -20.82
N ARG A 159 8.26 3.52 -22.13
CA ARG A 159 8.96 2.80 -23.19
C ARG A 159 10.48 3.00 -23.14
N CYS A 160 10.92 4.21 -22.85
CA CYS A 160 12.35 4.49 -22.66
C CYS A 160 12.94 3.67 -21.51
N ILE A 161 12.25 3.61 -20.37
CA ILE A 161 12.65 2.81 -19.21
C ILE A 161 12.67 1.31 -19.56
N GLU A 162 11.62 0.79 -20.21
CA GLU A 162 11.54 -0.60 -20.65
C GLU A 162 12.71 -0.99 -21.55
N GLU A 163 13.08 -0.14 -22.51
CA GLU A 163 14.22 -0.42 -23.43
C GLU A 163 15.59 -0.25 -22.76
N MET A 164 15.77 0.77 -21.91
CA MET A 164 17.05 1.00 -21.21
C MET A 164 17.36 -0.11 -20.20
N TYR A 165 16.33 -0.65 -19.55
CA TYR A 165 16.44 -1.65 -18.49
C TYR A 165 15.84 -3.01 -18.89
N LYS A 166 15.90 -3.37 -20.17
CA LYS A 166 15.27 -4.56 -20.73
C LYS A 166 15.65 -5.88 -20.04
N ASN A 167 16.83 -5.95 -19.46
CA ASN A 167 17.36 -7.13 -18.77
C ASN A 167 17.38 -6.96 -17.24
N GLU A 168 16.74 -5.95 -16.71
CA GLU A 168 16.71 -5.63 -15.29
C GLU A 168 15.26 -5.53 -14.80
N ASP A 169 15.03 -5.88 -13.54
CA ASP A 169 13.70 -5.81 -12.95
C ASP A 169 13.10 -4.38 -12.98
N PHE A 170 13.96 -3.35 -12.96
CA PHE A 170 13.54 -1.96 -13.08
C PHE A 170 12.82 -1.64 -14.41
N GLY A 171 13.08 -2.38 -15.47
CA GLY A 171 12.37 -2.26 -16.76
C GLY A 171 10.91 -2.73 -16.73
N LEU A 172 10.48 -3.46 -15.71
CA LEU A 172 9.13 -3.97 -15.62
C LEU A 172 8.09 -2.85 -15.44
N TYR A 173 6.95 -2.97 -16.12
CA TYR A 173 5.84 -2.04 -15.93
C TYR A 173 5.14 -2.28 -14.58
N LYS A 174 4.87 -1.22 -13.83
CA LYS A 174 4.40 -1.36 -12.44
C LYS A 174 3.04 -2.04 -12.28
N PHE A 175 2.17 -1.98 -13.30
CA PHE A 175 0.88 -2.68 -13.28
C PHE A 175 0.95 -4.10 -13.85
N GLY A 176 2.12 -4.53 -14.30
CA GLY A 176 2.32 -5.87 -14.86
C GLY A 176 1.85 -6.01 -16.30
N TYR A 177 1.31 -7.18 -16.63
CA TYR A 177 1.08 -7.59 -18.01
C TYR A 177 -0.25 -8.34 -18.16
N ILE A 178 -0.92 -8.17 -19.29
CA ILE A 178 -2.25 -8.73 -19.57
C ILE A 178 -2.21 -10.26 -19.57
N GLU A 179 -1.17 -10.86 -20.15
CA GLU A 179 -1.01 -12.32 -20.20
C GLU A 179 -0.87 -12.99 -18.83
N ASP A 180 -0.48 -12.22 -17.81
CA ASP A 180 -0.42 -12.71 -16.43
C ASP A 180 -1.78 -12.59 -15.74
N LEU A 181 -2.53 -11.50 -16.02
CA LEU A 181 -3.87 -11.33 -15.46
C LEU A 181 -4.78 -12.50 -15.78
N GLU A 182 -4.70 -13.05 -17.01
CA GLU A 182 -5.52 -14.17 -17.45
C GLU A 182 -5.27 -15.46 -16.66
N LYS A 183 -4.05 -15.63 -16.12
CA LYS A 183 -3.63 -16.84 -15.40
C LYS A 183 -3.91 -16.78 -13.89
N ILE A 184 -4.16 -15.60 -13.35
CA ILE A 184 -4.36 -15.42 -11.92
C ILE A 184 -5.80 -15.81 -11.55
N ASN A 185 -5.98 -16.67 -10.56
CA ASN A 185 -7.25 -16.95 -9.93
C ASN A 185 -7.32 -16.43 -8.50
N ALA A 186 -8.53 -16.38 -7.93
CA ALA A 186 -8.80 -15.79 -6.62
C ALA A 186 -8.07 -16.49 -5.47
N LYS A 187 -7.98 -17.83 -5.52
CA LYS A 187 -7.33 -18.63 -4.48
C LYS A 187 -5.81 -18.48 -4.50
N ASP A 188 -5.20 -18.54 -5.67
CA ASP A 188 -3.75 -18.37 -5.83
C ASP A 188 -3.31 -16.94 -5.47
N LEU A 189 -4.13 -15.94 -5.83
CA LEU A 189 -3.88 -14.56 -5.46
C LEU A 189 -3.95 -14.35 -3.93
N TYR A 190 -4.90 -14.98 -3.25
CA TYR A 190 -4.99 -14.93 -1.79
C TYR A 190 -3.82 -15.66 -1.12
N ASN A 191 -3.39 -16.80 -1.65
CA ASN A 191 -2.20 -17.50 -1.14
C ASN A 191 -0.95 -16.64 -1.29
N TYR A 192 -0.80 -15.99 -2.44
CA TYR A 192 0.29 -15.04 -2.66
C TYR A 192 0.19 -13.81 -1.74
N TYR A 193 -1.00 -13.27 -1.48
CA TYR A 193 -1.20 -12.20 -0.52
C TYR A 193 -0.70 -12.59 0.89
N LYS A 194 -0.98 -13.81 1.35
CA LYS A 194 -0.46 -14.31 2.64
C LYS A 194 1.07 -14.38 2.66
N GLU A 195 1.68 -14.81 1.56
CA GLU A 195 3.13 -14.80 1.40
C GLU A 195 3.68 -13.36 1.42
N LEU A 196 3.09 -12.47 0.63
CA LEU A 196 3.47 -11.05 0.57
C LEU A 196 3.45 -10.41 1.96
N ILE A 197 2.36 -10.55 2.71
CA ILE A 197 2.21 -9.96 4.04
C ILE A 197 3.26 -10.53 5.02
N ASN A 198 3.72 -11.75 4.85
CA ASN A 198 4.74 -12.36 5.70
C ASN A 198 6.19 -12.05 5.27
N THR A 199 6.41 -11.50 4.08
CA THR A 199 7.76 -11.28 3.53
C THR A 199 8.07 -9.83 3.18
N CYS A 200 7.05 -8.99 2.95
CA CYS A 200 7.27 -7.58 2.61
C CYS A 200 7.74 -6.76 3.83
N LYS A 201 8.45 -5.67 3.55
CA LYS A 201 8.68 -4.61 4.54
C LYS A 201 7.40 -3.80 4.71
N ILE A 202 7.02 -3.54 5.96
CA ILE A 202 5.85 -2.76 6.32
C ILE A 202 6.30 -1.46 6.99
N ASP A 203 5.95 -0.33 6.37
CA ASP A 203 6.15 0.99 6.96
C ASP A 203 4.78 1.64 7.20
N ILE A 204 4.49 1.96 8.48
CA ILE A 204 3.28 2.65 8.90
C ILE A 204 3.65 4.09 9.18
N PHE A 205 3.02 5.04 8.49
CA PHE A 205 3.23 6.48 8.68
C PHE A 205 2.00 7.08 9.34
N VAL A 206 2.25 7.91 10.34
CA VAL A 206 1.22 8.73 10.99
C VAL A 206 1.73 10.17 11.05
N SER A 207 1.02 11.08 10.42
CA SER A 207 1.38 12.48 10.31
C SER A 207 0.23 13.40 10.71
N GLY A 208 0.50 14.43 11.47
CA GLY A 208 -0.48 15.43 11.93
C GLY A 208 -0.16 15.96 13.32
N MET A 209 -1.15 16.48 14.03
CA MET A 209 -1.04 16.81 15.44
C MET A 209 -1.22 15.53 16.26
N LEU A 210 -0.12 14.92 16.67
CA LEU A 210 -0.11 13.58 17.25
C LEU A 210 0.05 13.62 18.77
N ASP A 211 -0.75 12.82 19.46
CA ASP A 211 -0.59 12.52 20.87
C ASP A 211 0.53 11.48 21.10
N ASN A 212 0.99 11.38 22.34
CA ASN A 212 2.05 10.44 22.71
C ASN A 212 1.64 8.96 22.65
N ASN A 213 0.34 8.67 22.48
CA ASN A 213 -0.20 7.30 22.52
C ASN A 213 -0.17 6.55 21.18
N VAL A 214 0.21 7.21 20.06
CA VAL A 214 0.19 6.60 18.70
C VAL A 214 0.97 5.29 18.64
N GLU A 215 2.14 5.23 19.26
CA GLU A 215 2.95 4.01 19.32
C GLU A 215 2.21 2.87 20.01
N GLN A 216 1.56 3.16 21.12
CA GLN A 216 0.78 2.18 21.87
C GLN A 216 -0.41 1.70 21.05
N LEU A 217 -1.14 2.60 20.38
CA LEU A 217 -2.26 2.25 19.50
C LEU A 217 -1.84 1.28 18.38
N VAL A 218 -0.67 1.49 17.79
CA VAL A 218 -0.13 0.59 16.76
C VAL A 218 0.26 -0.76 17.36
N LYS A 219 0.96 -0.77 18.50
CA LYS A 219 1.40 -2.00 19.18
C LYS A 219 0.25 -2.86 19.71
N GLU A 220 -0.83 -2.25 20.17
CA GLU A 220 -2.00 -2.95 20.70
C GLU A 220 -2.99 -3.40 19.61
N ASN A 221 -2.82 -2.93 18.37
CA ASN A 221 -3.71 -3.28 17.28
C ASN A 221 -3.62 -4.78 16.94
N THR A 222 -4.77 -5.44 16.89
CA THR A 222 -4.86 -6.90 16.68
C THR A 222 -4.31 -7.33 15.32
N CYS A 223 -4.48 -6.53 14.26
CA CYS A 223 -3.92 -6.82 12.94
C CYS A 223 -2.39 -6.86 13.01
N ILE A 224 -1.77 -5.89 13.68
CA ILE A 224 -0.30 -5.83 13.85
C ILE A 224 0.20 -6.96 14.75
N ASN A 225 -0.54 -7.28 15.83
CA ASN A 225 -0.16 -8.34 16.74
C ASN A 225 -0.15 -9.72 16.07
N ASN A 226 -1.05 -9.97 15.14
CA ASN A 226 -1.14 -11.21 14.38
C ASN A 226 -0.08 -11.35 13.28
N LEU A 227 0.66 -10.28 12.95
CA LEU A 227 1.74 -10.34 11.99
C LEU A 227 3.00 -10.95 12.64
N ASN A 228 3.62 -11.90 11.93
CA ASN A 228 4.88 -12.48 12.34
C ASN A 228 6.05 -11.50 12.15
N GLU A 229 7.09 -11.64 12.96
CA GLU A 229 8.39 -11.05 12.66
C GLU A 229 8.96 -11.64 11.38
N ARG A 230 9.67 -10.81 10.60
CA ARG A 230 10.15 -11.21 9.27
C ARG A 230 11.46 -10.56 8.90
N GLU A 231 12.26 -11.27 8.15
CA GLU A 231 13.33 -10.68 7.38
C GLU A 231 12.73 -10.20 6.05
N ALA A 232 12.60 -8.88 5.91
CA ALA A 232 11.87 -8.31 4.79
C ALA A 232 12.65 -8.48 3.47
N SER A 233 11.97 -9.06 2.48
CA SER A 233 12.49 -9.24 1.12
C SER A 233 12.29 -7.96 0.30
N TYR A 234 13.30 -7.08 0.30
CA TYR A 234 13.33 -5.88 -0.53
C TYR A 234 14.76 -5.53 -0.90
N THR A 235 14.94 -4.81 -2.01
CA THR A 235 16.27 -4.34 -2.43
C THR A 235 16.60 -3.05 -1.71
N LYS A 236 17.68 -3.03 -0.93
CA LYS A 236 18.21 -1.80 -0.36
C LYS A 236 18.85 -0.97 -1.49
N LEU A 237 18.46 0.30 -1.59
CA LEU A 237 19.10 1.23 -2.51
C LEU A 237 20.52 1.53 -1.99
N ASN A 238 21.51 0.83 -2.53
CA ASN A 238 22.91 1.19 -2.34
C ASN A 238 23.26 2.22 -3.39
N ILE A 239 23.09 3.49 -3.07
CA ILE A 239 23.61 4.58 -3.89
C ILE A 239 25.11 4.67 -3.61
N CYS A 240 25.91 3.81 -4.28
CA CYS A 240 27.32 4.06 -4.43
C CYS A 240 27.48 4.91 -5.69
N PRO A 241 27.88 6.19 -5.60
CA PRO A 241 28.24 6.94 -6.80
C PRO A 241 29.40 6.18 -7.47
N LYS A 242 29.17 5.68 -8.69
CA LYS A 242 30.30 5.21 -9.53
C LYS A 242 31.20 6.41 -9.73
N GLU A 243 32.41 6.38 -9.22
CA GLU A 243 33.45 7.33 -9.63
C GLU A 243 33.68 7.15 -11.13
N GLU A 244 33.04 7.98 -11.94
CA GLU A 244 33.42 8.11 -13.34
C GLU A 244 34.83 8.70 -13.36
N LYS A 245 35.83 7.87 -13.59
CA LYS A 245 37.13 8.34 -14.05
C LYS A 245 36.92 8.97 -15.42
N ARG A 246 36.66 10.28 -15.47
CA ARG A 246 36.78 11.04 -16.69
C ARG A 246 38.23 10.90 -17.14
N LYS A 247 38.49 10.10 -18.17
CA LYS A 247 39.74 10.17 -18.92
C LYS A 247 39.71 11.51 -19.65
N MET A 248 40.58 12.45 -19.22
CA MET A 248 40.94 13.59 -20.03
C MET A 248 41.72 13.11 -21.26
#